data_dcad8de8312f440f70bc7325e3cc5b91
#
_entry.id   dcad8de8312f440f70bc7325e3cc5b91
#
_cell.length_a   1.000
_cell.length_b   1.000
_cell.length_c   1.000
_cell.angle_alpha   90.00
_cell.angle_beta   90.00
_cell.angle_gamma   90.00
#
_symmetry.space_group_name_H-M   'P 1'
#
loop_
_entity.id
_entity.type
_entity.pdbx_description
1 polymer ?
#
loop_
_entity_poly.entity_id
_entity_poly.type
_entity_poly.pdbx_seq_one_letter_code
_entity_poly.pdbx_strand_id
1 'polypeptide(L)'
;FDMAEAILKNENLGQGTETDMLTVSISPTDAIGHKFSTRGPENHDAYIQLDRDLARFFKTLDAQVGRGNYLVFLTADHGGSHNPNFMRSHKIPAGGFECWNVVKELNQQLQQAFGTTTNFVLGENALRVFLDHKSIASANLNLKDVKAKAKELLEKKPNITYVVDYDEVATMPIAQPIRERIINGYSRERGGDLLIITNPGWVNCQIGRA
;
A
#
# COMPACT_ATOMS: atom_id res chain seq x y z
N PHE A 1 13.82 13.44 -16.05
CA PHE A 1 14.60 14.58 -15.53
C PHE A 1 14.66 15.76 -16.48
N ASP A 2 14.54 15.59 -17.80
CA ASP A 2 14.59 16.69 -18.76
C ASP A 2 13.57 17.82 -18.48
N MET A 3 12.35 17.44 -18.06
CA MET A 3 11.35 18.42 -17.62
C MET A 3 11.80 19.17 -16.35
N ALA A 4 12.38 18.44 -15.39
CA ALA A 4 12.88 19.05 -14.15
C ALA A 4 14.02 20.04 -14.43
N GLU A 5 14.93 19.70 -15.34
CA GLU A 5 16.01 20.60 -15.80
C GLU A 5 15.46 21.83 -16.52
N ALA A 6 14.44 21.64 -17.36
CA ALA A 6 13.75 22.76 -18.04
C ALA A 6 13.05 23.70 -17.05
N ILE A 7 12.35 23.17 -16.05
CA ILE A 7 11.70 23.96 -14.99
C ILE A 7 12.76 24.71 -14.19
N LEU A 8 13.79 24.03 -13.72
CA LEU A 8 14.89 24.63 -12.95
C LEU A 8 15.46 25.87 -13.65
N LYS A 9 15.70 25.74 -14.97
CA LYS A 9 16.27 26.81 -15.79
C LYS A 9 15.27 27.93 -16.09
N ASN A 10 14.05 27.61 -16.52
CA ASN A 10 13.09 28.61 -17.01
C ASN A 10 12.42 29.41 -15.89
N GLU A 11 12.24 28.77 -14.72
CA GLU A 11 11.69 29.42 -13.52
C GLU A 11 12.79 30.04 -12.64
N ASN A 12 14.07 29.95 -13.03
CA ASN A 12 15.23 30.45 -12.29
C ASN A 12 15.27 29.96 -10.83
N LEU A 13 14.91 28.68 -10.58
CA LEU A 13 14.87 28.13 -9.23
C LEU A 13 16.24 28.15 -8.57
N GLY A 14 16.28 28.54 -7.30
CA GLY A 14 17.49 28.68 -6.50
C GLY A 14 18.32 29.92 -6.80
N GLN A 15 17.81 30.86 -7.59
CA GLN A 15 18.50 32.12 -7.94
C GLN A 15 17.96 33.32 -7.15
N GLY A 16 16.84 33.15 -6.43
CA GLY A 16 16.23 34.20 -5.62
C GLY A 16 16.78 34.26 -4.21
N THR A 17 16.14 35.11 -3.37
CA THR A 17 16.42 35.23 -1.93
C THR A 17 15.62 34.25 -1.09
N GLU A 18 14.53 33.73 -1.65
CA GLU A 18 13.64 32.79 -0.99
C GLU A 18 14.01 31.35 -1.33
N THR A 19 13.60 30.41 -0.48
CA THR A 19 13.83 28.98 -0.74
C THR A 19 12.79 28.43 -1.70
N ASP A 20 13.24 27.94 -2.83
CA ASP A 20 12.41 27.24 -3.80
C ASP A 20 12.29 25.75 -3.47
N MET A 21 11.23 25.11 -3.93
CA MET A 21 11.02 23.68 -3.82
C MET A 21 10.65 23.06 -5.18
N LEU A 22 11.42 22.08 -5.61
CA LEU A 22 11.14 21.29 -6.81
C LEU A 22 10.88 19.82 -6.42
N THR A 23 9.68 19.34 -6.76
CA THR A 23 9.29 17.96 -6.54
C THR A 23 9.28 17.21 -7.86
N VAL A 24 9.99 16.08 -7.93
CA VAL A 24 10.10 15.24 -9.12
C VAL A 24 9.57 13.84 -8.81
N SER A 25 8.53 13.42 -9.53
CA SER A 25 7.98 12.06 -9.44
C SER A 25 8.61 11.16 -10.51
N ILE A 26 9.14 9.99 -10.09
CA ILE A 26 9.84 9.04 -10.96
C ILE A 26 8.98 7.79 -11.12
N SER A 27 7.93 7.88 -11.92
CA SER A 27 6.93 6.80 -12.09
C SER A 27 7.43 5.53 -12.83
N PRO A 28 8.43 5.56 -13.75
CA PRO A 28 8.85 4.35 -14.46
C PRO A 28 9.39 3.25 -13.55
N THR A 29 10.10 3.57 -12.47
CA THR A 29 10.66 2.57 -11.54
C THR A 29 9.56 1.78 -10.85
N ASP A 30 8.46 2.44 -10.46
CA ASP A 30 7.29 1.80 -9.87
C ASP A 30 6.57 0.89 -10.89
N ALA A 31 6.27 1.40 -12.08
CA ALA A 31 5.60 0.63 -13.13
C ALA A 31 6.38 -0.63 -13.54
N ILE A 32 7.71 -0.53 -13.62
CA ILE A 32 8.61 -1.64 -13.91
C ILE A 32 8.62 -2.62 -12.72
N GLY A 33 8.72 -2.12 -11.50
CA GLY A 33 8.67 -2.92 -10.28
C GLY A 33 7.39 -3.72 -10.15
N HIS A 34 6.23 -3.12 -10.46
CA HIS A 34 4.94 -3.81 -10.48
C HIS A 34 4.87 -4.92 -11.53
N LYS A 35 5.48 -4.72 -12.70
CA LYS A 35 5.39 -5.67 -13.81
C LYS A 35 6.44 -6.79 -13.72
N PHE A 36 7.66 -6.47 -13.36
CA PHE A 36 8.82 -7.38 -13.42
C PHE A 36 9.37 -7.76 -12.04
N SER A 37 8.79 -7.20 -10.97
CA SER A 37 9.25 -7.42 -9.59
C SER A 37 10.64 -6.82 -9.29
N THR A 38 11.05 -6.95 -8.05
CA THR A 38 12.31 -6.36 -7.53
C THR A 38 13.58 -7.08 -8.02
N ARG A 39 13.46 -8.24 -8.67
CA ARG A 39 14.59 -9.06 -9.13
C ARG A 39 14.66 -9.26 -10.63
N GLY A 40 13.80 -8.59 -11.40
CA GLY A 40 13.86 -8.64 -12.86
C GLY A 40 15.03 -7.84 -13.41
N PRO A 41 15.66 -8.25 -14.54
CA PRO A 41 16.70 -7.48 -15.21
C PRO A 41 16.21 -6.09 -15.64
N GLU A 42 14.91 -5.96 -15.94
CA GLU A 42 14.28 -4.69 -16.29
C GLU A 42 14.29 -3.71 -15.12
N ASN A 43 14.05 -4.20 -13.91
CA ASN A 43 14.11 -3.37 -12.70
C ASN A 43 15.55 -2.97 -12.38
N HIS A 44 16.49 -3.89 -12.54
CA HIS A 44 17.91 -3.59 -12.38
C HIS A 44 18.38 -2.50 -13.35
N ASP A 45 18.04 -2.62 -14.63
CA ASP A 45 18.37 -1.62 -15.65
C ASP A 45 17.72 -0.26 -15.36
N ALA A 46 16.46 -0.26 -14.93
CA ALA A 46 15.75 0.97 -14.56
C ALA A 46 16.49 1.75 -13.45
N TYR A 47 17.01 1.08 -12.44
CA TYR A 47 17.79 1.72 -11.38
C TYR A 47 19.15 2.22 -11.86
N ILE A 48 19.81 1.50 -12.77
CA ILE A 48 21.07 1.98 -13.38
C ILE A 48 20.80 3.25 -14.20
N GLN A 49 19.71 3.29 -14.97
CA GLN A 49 19.34 4.49 -15.71
C GLN A 49 19.00 5.65 -14.79
N LEU A 50 18.24 5.38 -13.72
CA LEU A 50 17.92 6.38 -12.70
C LEU A 50 19.18 6.97 -12.06
N ASP A 51 20.18 6.15 -11.73
CA ASP A 51 21.45 6.61 -11.18
C ASP A 51 22.19 7.56 -12.14
N ARG A 52 22.22 7.23 -13.43
CA ARG A 52 22.80 8.07 -14.47
C ARG A 52 22.07 9.40 -14.64
N ASP A 53 20.75 9.35 -14.63
CA ASP A 53 19.91 10.55 -14.75
C ASP A 53 20.05 11.46 -13.51
N LEU A 54 20.11 10.89 -12.32
CA LEU A 54 20.41 11.63 -11.08
C LEU A 54 21.79 12.28 -11.14
N ALA A 55 22.80 11.56 -11.59
CA ALA A 55 24.15 12.10 -11.73
C ALA A 55 24.20 13.28 -12.72
N ARG A 56 23.44 13.22 -13.82
CA ARG A 56 23.28 14.33 -14.78
C ARG A 56 22.57 15.51 -14.12
N PHE A 57 21.45 15.24 -13.45
CA PHE A 57 20.65 16.27 -12.81
C PHE A 57 21.42 17.00 -11.69
N PHE A 58 22.22 16.29 -10.90
CA PHE A 58 23.07 16.92 -9.88
C PHE A 58 24.14 17.82 -10.48
N LYS A 59 24.71 17.48 -11.64
CA LYS A 59 25.62 18.39 -12.36
C LYS A 59 24.91 19.66 -12.80
N THR A 60 23.65 19.55 -13.25
CA THR A 60 22.84 20.71 -13.60
C THR A 60 22.55 21.58 -12.38
N LEU A 61 22.20 20.98 -11.23
CA LEU A 61 22.02 21.69 -9.97
C LEU A 61 23.31 22.40 -9.51
N ASP A 62 24.45 21.71 -9.55
CA ASP A 62 25.76 22.29 -9.20
C ASP A 62 26.09 23.51 -10.08
N ALA A 63 25.76 23.44 -11.38
CA ALA A 63 26.04 24.52 -12.32
C ALA A 63 25.10 25.72 -12.19
N GLN A 64 23.81 25.48 -11.90
CA GLN A 64 22.79 26.54 -11.88
C GLN A 64 22.56 27.14 -10.49
N VAL A 65 22.51 26.31 -9.46
CA VAL A 65 22.23 26.72 -8.09
C VAL A 65 23.52 26.93 -7.28
N GLY A 66 24.53 26.18 -7.63
CA GLY A 66 25.81 26.19 -6.93
C GLY A 66 25.91 25.07 -5.91
N ARG A 67 27.07 24.43 -5.86
CA ARG A 67 27.35 23.33 -4.96
C ARG A 67 27.23 23.77 -3.50
N GLY A 68 26.41 23.02 -2.73
CA GLY A 68 26.15 23.32 -1.30
C GLY A 68 24.98 24.30 -1.07
N ASN A 69 24.33 24.83 -2.11
CA ASN A 69 23.20 25.74 -2.01
C ASN A 69 21.84 25.03 -2.20
N TYR A 70 21.81 23.72 -2.28
CA TYR A 70 20.59 22.93 -2.39
C TYR A 70 20.62 21.70 -1.50
N LEU A 71 19.45 21.21 -1.14
CA LEU A 71 19.25 19.97 -0.38
C LEU A 71 18.37 19.03 -1.20
N VAL A 72 18.77 17.76 -1.28
CA VAL A 72 18.02 16.72 -2.00
C VAL A 72 17.52 15.67 -1.02
N PHE A 73 16.24 15.33 -1.16
CA PHE A 73 15.62 14.19 -0.53
C PHE A 73 15.22 13.17 -1.60
N LEU A 74 15.59 11.92 -1.42
CA LEU A 74 15.10 10.82 -2.24
C LEU A 74 14.31 9.87 -1.35
N THR A 75 13.06 9.63 -1.71
CA THR A 75 12.17 8.74 -0.96
C THR A 75 11.28 7.95 -1.91
N ALA A 76 10.55 6.98 -1.37
CA ALA A 76 9.51 6.25 -2.07
C ALA A 76 8.24 6.25 -1.24
N ASP A 77 7.09 6.08 -1.88
CA ASP A 77 5.77 5.92 -1.24
C ASP A 77 5.60 4.55 -0.60
N HIS A 78 6.26 3.51 -1.14
CA HIS A 78 6.31 2.16 -0.59
C HIS A 78 7.55 1.39 -1.08
N GLY A 79 7.78 0.23 -0.50
CA GLY A 79 8.78 -0.74 -0.97
C GLY A 79 8.22 -1.71 -2.00
N GLY A 80 9.08 -2.52 -2.60
CA GLY A 80 8.70 -3.62 -3.48
C GLY A 80 8.84 -4.99 -2.82
N SER A 81 7.92 -5.93 -3.10
CA SER A 81 8.02 -7.32 -2.70
C SER A 81 8.63 -8.19 -3.80
N HIS A 82 9.13 -9.35 -3.42
CA HIS A 82 9.52 -10.36 -4.40
C HIS A 82 8.28 -10.94 -5.09
N ASN A 83 8.41 -11.26 -6.37
CA ASN A 83 7.39 -11.99 -7.11
C ASN A 83 7.11 -13.35 -6.45
N PRO A 84 5.84 -13.72 -6.22
CA PRO A 84 5.49 -15.01 -5.64
C PRO A 84 6.04 -16.22 -6.42
N ASN A 85 6.17 -16.14 -7.75
CA ASN A 85 6.77 -17.20 -8.56
C ASN A 85 8.26 -17.36 -8.27
N PHE A 86 8.98 -16.22 -8.13
CA PHE A 86 10.38 -16.22 -7.72
C PHE A 86 10.54 -16.87 -6.34
N MET A 87 9.71 -16.49 -5.37
CA MET A 87 9.76 -17.07 -4.02
C MET A 87 9.51 -18.59 -4.06
N ARG A 88 8.48 -19.03 -4.77
CA ARG A 88 8.18 -20.48 -4.92
C ARG A 88 9.30 -21.26 -5.59
N SER A 89 9.96 -20.69 -6.60
CA SER A 89 11.13 -21.35 -7.21
C SER A 89 12.29 -21.54 -6.25
N HIS A 90 12.36 -20.72 -5.19
CA HIS A 90 13.31 -20.83 -4.09
C HIS A 90 12.73 -21.60 -2.88
N LYS A 91 11.62 -22.33 -3.05
CA LYS A 91 10.95 -23.12 -2.02
C LYS A 91 10.45 -22.29 -0.83
N ILE A 92 10.17 -21.00 -1.05
CA ILE A 92 9.58 -20.10 -0.06
C ILE A 92 8.07 -20.04 -0.34
N PRO A 93 7.19 -20.37 0.65
CA PRO A 93 5.75 -20.25 0.48
C PRO A 93 5.36 -18.84 0.10
N ALA A 94 4.62 -18.68 -1.00
CA ALA A 94 4.19 -17.38 -1.48
C ALA A 94 2.99 -17.49 -2.42
N GLY A 95 2.20 -16.43 -2.54
CA GLY A 95 1.05 -16.40 -3.43
C GLY A 95 0.38 -15.03 -3.51
N GLY A 96 -0.70 -14.98 -4.29
CA GLY A 96 -1.62 -13.84 -4.30
C GLY A 96 -2.78 -14.08 -3.34
N PHE A 97 -3.19 -13.07 -2.62
CA PHE A 97 -4.44 -13.07 -1.87
C PHE A 97 -5.55 -12.54 -2.77
N GLU A 98 -6.55 -13.38 -3.05
CA GLU A 98 -7.65 -13.04 -3.95
C GLU A 98 -8.67 -12.11 -3.27
N CYS A 99 -8.51 -10.82 -3.47
CA CYS A 99 -9.37 -9.79 -2.86
C CYS A 99 -10.76 -9.70 -3.52
N TRP A 100 -10.88 -10.08 -4.79
CA TRP A 100 -12.12 -9.87 -5.58
C TRP A 100 -13.34 -10.57 -5.00
N ASN A 101 -13.16 -11.73 -4.42
CA ASN A 101 -14.26 -12.52 -3.87
C ASN A 101 -14.54 -12.21 -2.41
N VAL A 102 -13.65 -11.51 -1.71
CA VAL A 102 -13.78 -11.26 -0.27
C VAL A 102 -15.09 -10.55 0.06
N VAL A 103 -15.41 -9.49 -0.65
CA VAL A 103 -16.64 -8.68 -0.40
C VAL A 103 -17.90 -9.52 -0.61
N LYS A 104 -17.95 -10.25 -1.74
CA LYS A 104 -19.10 -11.08 -2.08
C LYS A 104 -19.30 -12.23 -1.09
N GLU A 105 -18.23 -12.96 -0.81
CA GLU A 105 -18.29 -14.11 0.11
C GLU A 105 -18.59 -13.68 1.54
N LEU A 106 -17.97 -12.58 2.00
CA LEU A 106 -18.21 -12.08 3.34
C LEU A 106 -19.65 -11.58 3.51
N ASN A 107 -20.21 -10.88 2.52
CA ASN A 107 -21.62 -10.50 2.54
C ASN A 107 -22.52 -11.74 2.61
N GLN A 108 -22.31 -12.76 1.79
CA GLN A 108 -23.09 -14.00 1.83
C GLN A 108 -23.03 -14.70 3.20
N GLN A 109 -21.84 -14.79 3.78
CA GLN A 109 -21.64 -15.42 5.07
C GLN A 109 -22.27 -14.61 6.22
N LEU A 110 -22.19 -13.27 6.18
CA LEU A 110 -22.85 -12.41 7.15
C LEU A 110 -24.36 -12.46 7.04
N GLN A 111 -24.91 -12.49 5.82
CA GLN A 111 -26.34 -12.70 5.56
C GLN A 111 -26.84 -14.01 6.20
N GLN A 112 -26.11 -15.10 6.00
CA GLN A 112 -26.44 -16.38 6.63
C GLN A 112 -26.36 -16.32 8.15
N ALA A 113 -25.31 -15.68 8.68
CA ALA A 113 -25.08 -15.61 10.12
C ALA A 113 -26.15 -14.78 10.86
N PHE A 114 -26.66 -13.74 10.23
CA PHE A 114 -27.65 -12.84 10.83
C PHE A 114 -29.07 -13.01 10.29
N GLY A 115 -29.32 -14.01 9.44
CA GLY A 115 -30.65 -14.31 8.90
C GLY A 115 -31.24 -13.18 8.06
N THR A 116 -30.46 -12.50 7.26
CA THR A 116 -30.86 -11.33 6.46
C THR A 116 -30.41 -11.46 5.01
N THR A 117 -30.96 -10.62 4.14
CA THR A 117 -30.52 -10.47 2.75
C THR A 117 -29.71 -9.19 2.51
N THR A 118 -29.50 -8.40 3.57
CA THR A 118 -28.83 -7.12 3.51
C THR A 118 -27.30 -7.31 3.35
N ASN A 119 -26.68 -6.55 2.48
CA ASN A 119 -25.23 -6.46 2.37
C ASN A 119 -24.69 -5.53 3.46
N PHE A 120 -23.68 -5.98 4.18
CA PHE A 120 -23.03 -5.22 5.25
C PHE A 120 -21.59 -4.79 4.89
N VAL A 121 -21.03 -5.29 3.80
CA VAL A 121 -19.69 -4.94 3.34
C VAL A 121 -19.81 -4.08 2.10
N LEU A 122 -19.32 -2.84 2.19
CA LEU A 122 -19.29 -1.89 1.08
C LEU A 122 -18.19 -2.23 0.06
N GLY A 123 -17.02 -2.65 0.56
CA GLY A 123 -15.88 -2.91 -0.28
C GLY A 123 -14.66 -3.39 0.49
N GLU A 124 -13.64 -3.76 -0.28
CA GLU A 124 -12.28 -4.03 0.18
C GLU A 124 -11.32 -3.18 -0.66
N ASN A 125 -10.36 -2.53 -0.02
CA ASN A 125 -9.31 -1.81 -0.70
C ASN A 125 -8.00 -1.94 0.08
N ALA A 126 -6.95 -2.41 -0.59
CA ALA A 126 -5.63 -2.61 0.00
C ALA A 126 -5.68 -3.41 1.32
N LEU A 127 -6.43 -4.53 1.33
CA LEU A 127 -6.66 -5.41 2.47
C LEU A 127 -7.47 -4.79 3.62
N ARG A 128 -8.06 -3.61 3.41
CA ARG A 128 -8.99 -2.97 4.36
C ARG A 128 -10.41 -3.27 3.95
N VAL A 129 -11.22 -3.72 4.91
CA VAL A 129 -12.64 -4.02 4.73
C VAL A 129 -13.46 -2.86 5.30
N PHE A 130 -14.41 -2.39 4.51
CA PHE A 130 -15.31 -1.29 4.85
C PHE A 130 -16.70 -1.83 5.05
N LEU A 131 -17.28 -1.59 6.23
CA LEU A 131 -18.63 -2.01 6.56
C LEU A 131 -19.65 -0.88 6.33
N ASP A 132 -20.87 -1.26 5.97
CA ASP A 132 -22.00 -0.33 5.84
C ASP A 132 -22.68 -0.14 7.19
N HIS A 133 -22.19 0.82 7.97
CA HIS A 133 -22.75 1.12 9.29
C HIS A 133 -24.25 1.50 9.24
N LYS A 134 -24.69 2.13 8.13
CA LYS A 134 -26.10 2.51 7.96
C LYS A 134 -26.99 1.28 7.75
N SER A 135 -26.57 0.39 6.87
CA SER A 135 -27.31 -0.86 6.62
C SER A 135 -27.32 -1.78 7.85
N ILE A 136 -26.22 -1.84 8.62
CA ILE A 136 -26.15 -2.58 9.88
C ILE A 136 -27.15 -2.02 10.90
N ALA A 137 -27.17 -0.70 11.10
CA ALA A 137 -28.10 -0.04 11.99
C ALA A 137 -29.57 -0.22 11.55
N SER A 138 -29.85 -0.12 10.24
CA SER A 138 -31.17 -0.32 9.67
C SER A 138 -31.68 -1.75 9.85
N ALA A 139 -30.80 -2.73 9.93
CA ALA A 139 -31.09 -4.12 10.22
C ALA A 139 -31.28 -4.39 11.75
N ASN A 140 -31.21 -3.35 12.60
CA ASN A 140 -31.23 -3.45 14.07
C ASN A 140 -30.09 -4.35 14.63
N LEU A 141 -28.95 -4.39 13.96
CA LEU A 141 -27.78 -5.14 14.40
C LEU A 141 -26.75 -4.22 15.07
N ASN A 142 -26.01 -4.79 16.02
CA ASN A 142 -24.91 -4.10 16.65
C ASN A 142 -23.66 -4.16 15.74
N LEU A 143 -23.06 -3.01 15.45
CA LEU A 143 -21.85 -2.93 14.65
C LEU A 143 -20.71 -3.80 15.21
N LYS A 144 -20.53 -3.84 16.53
CA LYS A 144 -19.51 -4.65 17.19
C LYS A 144 -19.70 -6.14 16.91
N ASP A 145 -20.94 -6.62 16.93
CA ASP A 145 -21.23 -8.03 16.66
C ASP A 145 -20.98 -8.39 15.20
N VAL A 146 -21.36 -7.48 14.28
CA VAL A 146 -21.08 -7.67 12.85
C VAL A 146 -19.58 -7.64 12.56
N LYS A 147 -18.82 -6.72 13.18
CA LYS A 147 -17.35 -6.68 13.09
C LYS A 147 -16.72 -7.97 13.61
N ALA A 148 -17.13 -8.41 14.80
CA ALA A 148 -16.61 -9.64 15.40
C ALA A 148 -16.88 -10.86 14.51
N LYS A 149 -18.10 -10.95 13.94
CA LYS A 149 -18.45 -12.04 13.03
C LYS A 149 -17.68 -11.97 11.71
N ALA A 150 -17.54 -10.79 11.13
CA ALA A 150 -16.75 -10.58 9.92
C ALA A 150 -15.27 -10.97 10.14
N LYS A 151 -14.70 -10.58 11.28
CA LYS A 151 -13.35 -10.97 11.71
C LYS A 151 -13.22 -12.49 11.80
N GLU A 152 -14.12 -13.16 12.53
CA GLU A 152 -14.14 -14.64 12.68
C GLU A 152 -14.16 -15.36 11.31
N LEU A 153 -14.99 -14.85 10.38
CA LEU A 153 -15.14 -15.44 9.05
C LEU A 153 -13.88 -15.25 8.19
N LEU A 154 -13.26 -14.09 8.27
CA LEU A 154 -12.03 -13.79 7.57
C LEU A 154 -10.85 -14.58 8.13
N GLU A 155 -10.73 -14.75 9.44
CA GLU A 155 -9.66 -15.52 10.08
C GLU A 155 -9.67 -17.01 9.69
N LYS A 156 -10.81 -17.53 9.23
CA LYS A 156 -10.91 -18.89 8.69
C LYS A 156 -10.35 -19.06 7.28
N LYS A 157 -10.10 -17.96 6.58
CA LYS A 157 -9.53 -18.02 5.22
C LYS A 157 -8.04 -18.40 5.27
N PRO A 158 -7.57 -19.20 4.30
CA PRO A 158 -6.17 -19.56 4.23
C PRO A 158 -5.29 -18.31 4.00
N ASN A 159 -4.05 -18.39 4.51
CA ASN A 159 -3.02 -17.38 4.27
C ASN A 159 -3.29 -15.99 4.88
N ILE A 160 -4.16 -15.92 5.87
CA ILE A 160 -4.36 -14.77 6.74
C ILE A 160 -3.65 -15.05 8.08
N THR A 161 -2.78 -14.13 8.49
CA THR A 161 -2.11 -14.18 9.80
C THR A 161 -2.97 -13.51 10.87
N TYR A 162 -3.53 -12.34 10.57
CA TYR A 162 -4.37 -11.58 11.48
C TYR A 162 -5.50 -10.90 10.72
N VAL A 163 -6.64 -10.76 11.38
CA VAL A 163 -7.67 -9.78 11.02
C VAL A 163 -7.77 -8.80 12.17
N VAL A 164 -7.42 -7.55 11.91
CA VAL A 164 -7.33 -6.50 12.92
C VAL A 164 -8.60 -5.67 12.89
N ASP A 165 -9.31 -5.63 14.01
CA ASP A 165 -10.27 -4.58 14.27
C ASP A 165 -9.51 -3.34 14.76
N TYR A 166 -9.63 -2.23 14.06
CA TYR A 166 -8.93 -1.00 14.41
C TYR A 166 -9.31 -0.45 15.79
N ASP A 167 -10.51 -0.72 16.28
CA ASP A 167 -10.93 -0.31 17.63
C ASP A 167 -10.24 -1.13 18.73
N GLU A 168 -9.74 -2.33 18.42
CA GLU A 168 -9.13 -3.26 19.36
C GLU A 168 -7.60 -3.39 19.18
N VAL A 169 -7.00 -2.75 18.17
CA VAL A 169 -5.60 -2.96 17.78
C VAL A 169 -4.61 -2.79 18.93
N ALA A 170 -4.88 -1.88 19.88
CA ALA A 170 -4.00 -1.60 21.01
C ALA A 170 -3.82 -2.81 21.95
N THR A 171 -4.84 -3.67 22.06
CA THR A 171 -4.89 -4.82 22.97
C THR A 171 -4.71 -6.17 22.27
N MET A 172 -4.71 -6.19 20.94
CA MET A 172 -4.54 -7.43 20.17
C MET A 172 -3.15 -8.03 20.36
N PRO A 173 -3.01 -9.37 20.38
CA PRO A 173 -1.72 -10.07 20.51
C PRO A 173 -0.93 -10.06 19.20
N ILE A 174 -0.60 -8.88 18.70
CA ILE A 174 0.17 -8.66 17.48
C ILE A 174 1.57 -8.17 17.87
N ALA A 175 2.60 -8.63 17.15
CA ALA A 175 3.97 -8.18 17.37
C ALA A 175 4.07 -6.66 17.32
N GLN A 176 4.79 -6.07 18.30
CA GLN A 176 4.84 -4.62 18.50
C GLN A 176 5.19 -3.82 17.22
N PRO A 177 6.18 -4.19 16.40
CA PRO A 177 6.50 -3.44 15.18
C PRO A 177 5.35 -3.40 14.16
N ILE A 178 4.53 -4.46 14.10
CA ILE A 178 3.34 -4.53 13.22
C ILE A 178 2.23 -3.65 13.80
N ARG A 179 1.99 -3.78 15.11
CA ARG A 179 0.98 -2.99 15.82
C ARG A 179 1.22 -1.49 15.69
N GLU A 180 2.44 -1.03 15.90
CA GLU A 180 2.81 0.37 15.74
C GLU A 180 2.56 0.89 14.33
N ARG A 181 2.91 0.13 13.31
CA ARG A 181 2.64 0.51 11.91
C ARG A 181 1.15 0.61 11.62
N ILE A 182 0.34 -0.30 12.17
CA ILE A 182 -1.12 -0.26 12.01
C ILE A 182 -1.68 1.00 12.67
N ILE A 183 -1.29 1.28 13.92
CA ILE A 183 -1.77 2.44 14.68
C ILE A 183 -1.35 3.75 13.99
N ASN A 184 -0.09 3.85 13.59
CA ASN A 184 0.45 5.07 12.96
C ASN A 184 -0.10 5.30 11.53
N GLY A 185 -0.49 4.23 10.83
CA GLY A 185 -1.07 4.29 9.48
C GLY A 185 -2.60 4.38 9.45
N TYR A 186 -3.27 4.38 10.60
CA TYR A 186 -4.73 4.38 10.66
C TYR A 186 -5.32 5.79 10.63
N SER A 187 -6.34 5.97 9.82
CA SER A 187 -7.22 7.14 9.86
C SER A 187 -8.65 6.69 10.13
N ARG A 188 -9.25 7.20 11.19
CA ARG A 188 -10.62 6.84 11.59
C ARG A 188 -11.65 7.09 10.50
N GLU A 189 -11.46 8.13 9.70
CA GLU A 189 -12.40 8.51 8.64
C GLU A 189 -12.21 7.72 7.34
N ARG A 190 -11.00 7.13 7.12
CA ARG A 190 -10.61 6.55 5.83
C ARG A 190 -10.00 5.16 5.92
N GLY A 191 -9.76 4.67 7.12
CA GLY A 191 -9.01 3.43 7.36
C GLY A 191 -9.82 2.15 7.20
N GLY A 192 -11.14 2.22 7.05
CA GLY A 192 -12.03 1.05 7.08
C GLY A 192 -12.25 0.53 8.51
N ASP A 193 -12.92 -0.61 8.63
CA ASP A 193 -13.30 -1.23 9.91
C ASP A 193 -12.34 -2.35 10.32
N LEU A 194 -11.94 -3.18 9.35
CA LEU A 194 -11.04 -4.30 9.57
C LEU A 194 -9.85 -4.24 8.61
N LEU A 195 -8.68 -4.67 9.08
CA LEU A 195 -7.48 -4.84 8.26
C LEU A 195 -7.09 -6.32 8.20
N ILE A 196 -6.91 -6.85 7.00
CA ILE A 196 -6.40 -8.19 6.76
C ILE A 196 -4.87 -8.12 6.68
N ILE A 197 -4.19 -8.94 7.47
CA ILE A 197 -2.74 -9.15 7.38
C ILE A 197 -2.50 -10.57 6.88
N THR A 198 -1.97 -10.67 5.68
CA THR A 198 -1.65 -11.95 5.05
C THR A 198 -0.38 -12.57 5.62
N ASN A 199 -0.18 -13.86 5.37
CA ASN A 199 1.07 -14.52 5.67
C ASN A 199 2.24 -13.86 4.90
N PRO A 200 3.47 -13.91 5.43
CA PRO A 200 4.65 -13.45 4.71
C PRO A 200 4.74 -14.08 3.31
N GLY A 201 5.05 -13.26 2.31
CA GLY A 201 5.11 -13.70 0.91
C GLY A 201 3.77 -13.75 0.17
N TRP A 202 2.66 -13.44 0.85
CA TRP A 202 1.34 -13.34 0.22
C TRP A 202 1.01 -11.86 -0.03
N VAL A 203 0.84 -11.52 -1.29
CA VAL A 203 0.62 -10.14 -1.74
C VAL A 203 -0.82 -9.94 -2.19
N ASN A 204 -1.31 -8.71 -2.08
CA ASN A 204 -2.59 -8.34 -2.67
C ASN A 204 -2.49 -8.47 -4.19
N CYS A 205 -3.42 -9.19 -4.80
CA CYS A 205 -3.48 -9.42 -6.23
C CYS A 205 -3.68 -8.14 -7.09
N GLN A 206 -4.08 -7.03 -6.46
CA GLN A 206 -4.17 -5.73 -7.14
C GLN A 206 -2.82 -4.99 -7.18
N ILE A 207 -1.93 -5.30 -6.24
CA ILE A 207 -0.59 -4.70 -6.11
C ILE A 207 0.43 -5.76 -6.51
N GLY A 208 0.67 -5.92 -7.77
CA GLY A 208 1.66 -6.88 -8.24
C GLY A 208 1.07 -7.99 -9.10
N ARG A 209 0.40 -7.62 -10.14
CA ARG A 209 0.30 -8.48 -11.32
C ARG A 209 1.68 -8.52 -11.95
N ALA A 210 2.52 -9.35 -11.43
CA ALA A 210 3.68 -9.86 -12.14
C ALA A 210 3.41 -11.30 -12.52
#